data_01da25d5ec08d3534d513946cfd4c68d
#
_entry.id   01da25d5ec08d3534d513946cfd4c68d
#
_cell.length_a   1.000
_cell.length_b   1.000
_cell.length_c   1.000
_cell.angle_alpha   90.00
_cell.angle_beta   90.00
_cell.angle_gamma   90.00
#
_symmetry.space_group_name_H-M   'P 1'
#
loop_
_entity.id
_entity.type
_entity.pdbx_description
1 polymer ?
#
loop_
_entity_poly.entity_id
_entity_poly.type
_entity_poly.pdbx_seq_one_letter_code
_entity_poly.pdbx_strand_id
1 'polypeptide(L)'
;INHIVEEDDSAADQLKDVFDYFILQYEQDPSAFKALVEFWSLAGRDEDFHKKVDRVYTKFLEFLERIINKGVKSGEFKNLDVRVTALSIMVNIEGIIWFTLFDAHGLSAREYINTITNFILSGLINKSSGKGSVNEFSNK
;
A
#
# COMPACT_ATOMS: atom_id res chain seq x y z
N ILE A 1 -10.69 8.41 0.80
CA ILE A 1 -9.95 7.19 0.45
C ILE A 1 -10.67 6.43 -0.67
N ASN A 2 -12.00 6.27 -0.64
CA ASN A 2 -12.75 5.55 -1.69
C ASN A 2 -12.73 6.20 -3.09
N HIS A 3 -12.19 7.40 -3.25
CA HIS A 3 -12.01 8.07 -4.54
C HIS A 3 -10.59 7.96 -5.10
N ILE A 4 -9.70 7.25 -4.43
CA ILE A 4 -8.29 7.11 -4.83
C ILE A 4 -8.13 5.99 -5.85
N VAL A 5 -8.99 4.98 -5.80
CA VAL A 5 -8.92 3.79 -6.66
C VAL A 5 -10.20 3.62 -7.45
N GLU A 6 -10.07 3.17 -8.70
CA GLU A 6 -11.22 2.79 -9.53
C GLU A 6 -11.61 1.34 -9.25
N GLU A 7 -12.91 1.07 -9.12
CA GLU A 7 -13.39 -0.28 -8.75
C GLU A 7 -13.09 -1.34 -9.82
N ASP A 8 -13.01 -0.92 -11.09
CA ASP A 8 -12.75 -1.82 -12.21
C ASP A 8 -11.27 -2.15 -12.42
N ASP A 9 -10.36 -1.42 -11.76
CA ASP A 9 -8.93 -1.66 -11.88
C ASP A 9 -8.51 -2.99 -11.23
N SER A 10 -7.38 -3.54 -11.70
CA SER A 10 -6.77 -4.71 -11.07
C SER A 10 -6.39 -4.42 -9.61
N ALA A 11 -6.30 -5.46 -8.79
CA ALA A 11 -5.89 -5.29 -7.38
C ALA A 11 -4.47 -4.70 -7.26
N ALA A 12 -3.57 -5.06 -8.17
CA ALA A 12 -2.22 -4.49 -8.21
C ALA A 12 -2.25 -3.00 -8.57
N ASP A 13 -3.06 -2.58 -9.55
CA ASP A 13 -3.21 -1.18 -9.92
C ASP A 13 -3.85 -0.38 -8.79
N GLN A 14 -4.90 -0.89 -8.16
CA GLN A 14 -5.52 -0.26 -6.99
C GLN A 14 -4.53 -0.06 -5.84
N LEU A 15 -3.68 -1.06 -5.57
CA LEU A 15 -2.66 -0.94 -4.53
C LEU A 15 -1.59 0.08 -4.91
N LYS A 16 -1.19 0.12 -6.18
CA LYS A 16 -0.26 1.12 -6.70
C LYS A 16 -0.82 2.54 -6.55
N ASP A 17 -2.08 2.76 -6.86
CA ASP A 17 -2.75 4.06 -6.71
C ASP A 17 -2.74 4.55 -5.26
N VAL A 18 -2.86 3.63 -4.29
CA VAL A 18 -2.71 3.97 -2.86
C VAL A 18 -1.32 4.55 -2.58
N PHE A 19 -0.25 3.95 -3.07
CA PHE A 19 1.10 4.47 -2.88
C PHE A 19 1.35 5.76 -3.65
N ASP A 20 0.86 5.86 -4.89
CA ASP A 20 0.95 7.08 -5.70
C ASP A 20 0.25 8.26 -5.02
N TYR A 21 -0.88 8.01 -4.34
CA TYR A 21 -1.53 9.03 -3.52
C TYR A 21 -0.60 9.56 -2.42
N PHE A 22 0.13 8.71 -1.71
CA PHE A 22 1.08 9.16 -0.68
C PHE A 22 2.25 9.95 -1.28
N ILE A 23 2.73 9.57 -2.47
CA ILE A 23 3.75 10.36 -3.19
C ILE A 23 3.24 11.77 -3.45
N LEU A 24 2.04 11.89 -4.04
CA LEU A 24 1.44 13.18 -4.38
C LEU A 24 1.18 14.04 -3.14
N GLN A 25 0.68 13.43 -2.05
CA GLN A 25 0.46 14.15 -0.80
C GLN A 25 1.77 14.71 -0.22
N TYR A 26 2.83 13.92 -0.23
CA TYR A 26 4.13 14.37 0.25
C TYR A 26 4.71 15.48 -0.63
N GLU A 27 4.59 15.38 -1.94
CA GLU A 27 5.10 16.40 -2.88
C GLU A 27 4.33 17.72 -2.77
N GLN A 28 3.03 17.66 -2.49
CA GLN A 28 2.19 18.85 -2.32
C GLN A 28 2.38 19.52 -0.96
N ASP A 29 2.46 18.75 0.10
CA ASP A 29 2.63 19.25 1.47
C ASP A 29 3.43 18.27 2.35
N PRO A 30 4.75 18.35 2.33
CA PRO A 30 5.60 17.50 3.18
C PRO A 30 5.31 17.65 4.68
N SER A 31 4.78 18.80 5.10
CA SER A 31 4.46 19.06 6.51
C SER A 31 3.30 18.24 7.04
N ALA A 32 2.41 17.76 6.15
CA ALA A 32 1.29 16.89 6.51
C ALA A 32 1.76 15.55 7.12
N PHE A 33 2.86 14.99 6.64
CA PHE A 33 3.42 13.77 7.20
C PHE A 33 4.02 13.99 8.59
N LYS A 34 4.65 15.14 8.81
CA LYS A 34 5.13 15.53 10.14
C LYS A 34 3.97 15.66 11.13
N ALA A 35 2.87 16.29 10.71
CA ALA A 35 1.66 16.41 11.51
C ALA A 35 1.06 15.02 11.87
N LEU A 36 1.05 14.08 10.95
CA LEU A 36 0.60 12.71 11.23
C LEU A 36 1.40 12.04 12.33
N VAL A 37 2.72 12.16 12.32
CA VAL A 37 3.59 11.61 13.38
C VAL A 37 3.31 12.27 14.72
N GLU A 38 3.08 13.57 14.73
CA GLU A 38 2.68 14.31 15.96
C GLU A 38 1.32 13.81 16.47
N PHE A 39 0.36 13.55 15.59
CA PHE A 39 -0.93 12.95 15.95
C PHE A 39 -0.78 11.55 16.55
N TRP A 40 0.07 10.70 16.01
CA TRP A 40 0.32 9.38 16.58
C TRP A 40 0.92 9.48 17.99
N SER A 41 1.85 10.41 18.20
CA SER A 41 2.42 10.67 19.52
C SER A 41 1.37 11.15 20.53
N LEU A 42 0.44 11.99 20.09
CA LEU A 42 -0.66 12.49 20.92
C LEU A 42 -1.65 11.38 21.28
N ALA A 43 -1.98 10.50 20.32
CA ALA A 43 -2.89 9.38 20.54
C ALA A 43 -2.39 8.41 21.65
N GLY A 44 -1.09 8.33 21.87
CA GLY A 44 -0.52 7.55 22.97
C GLY A 44 -0.72 8.17 24.36
N ARG A 45 -1.21 9.41 24.46
CA ARG A 45 -1.34 10.17 25.70
C ARG A 45 -2.77 10.61 26.01
N ASP A 46 -3.64 10.66 25.01
CA ASP A 46 -5.01 11.13 25.12
C ASP A 46 -5.97 10.05 24.61
N GLU A 47 -6.86 9.56 25.48
CA GLU A 47 -7.77 8.44 25.16
C GLU A 47 -8.82 8.80 24.11
N ASP A 48 -9.35 10.00 24.13
CA ASP A 48 -10.35 10.43 23.13
C ASP A 48 -9.71 10.59 21.74
N PHE A 49 -8.48 11.06 21.72
CA PHE A 49 -7.69 11.16 20.51
C PHE A 49 -7.29 9.78 19.99
N HIS A 50 -6.91 8.86 20.88
CA HIS A 50 -6.64 7.47 20.56
C HIS A 50 -7.82 6.82 19.84
N LYS A 51 -9.03 6.97 20.35
CA LYS A 51 -10.26 6.43 19.72
C LYS A 51 -10.50 6.97 18.31
N LYS A 52 -10.19 8.24 18.06
CA LYS A 52 -10.31 8.85 16.72
C LYS A 52 -9.29 8.28 15.75
N VAL A 53 -8.05 8.14 16.17
CA VAL A 53 -6.97 7.55 15.38
C VAL A 53 -7.30 6.08 15.07
N ASP A 54 -7.72 5.31 16.06
CA ASP A 54 -8.10 3.90 15.92
C ASP A 54 -9.18 3.70 14.86
N ARG A 55 -10.20 4.57 14.82
CA ARG A 55 -11.24 4.52 13.78
C ARG A 55 -10.69 4.75 12.37
N VAL A 56 -9.78 5.70 12.21
CA VAL A 56 -9.15 5.98 10.91
C VAL A 56 -8.30 4.79 10.47
N TYR A 57 -7.52 4.22 11.38
CA TYR A 57 -6.72 3.03 11.15
C TYR A 57 -7.57 1.83 10.74
N THR A 58 -8.62 1.55 11.49
CA THR A 58 -9.53 0.44 11.20
C THR A 58 -10.12 0.56 9.79
N LYS A 59 -10.64 1.74 9.43
CA LYS A 59 -11.19 1.97 8.10
C LYS A 59 -10.16 1.81 6.97
N PHE A 60 -8.95 2.27 7.20
CA PHE A 60 -7.88 2.14 6.22
C PHE A 60 -7.43 0.69 6.07
N LEU A 61 -7.32 -0.03 7.18
CA LEU A 61 -7.00 -1.46 7.16
C LEU A 61 -8.08 -2.26 6.41
N GLU A 62 -9.36 -2.01 6.68
CA GLU A 62 -10.48 -2.64 5.96
C GLU A 62 -10.45 -2.32 4.45
N PHE A 63 -10.06 -1.11 4.09
CA PHE A 63 -9.90 -0.72 2.70
C PHE A 63 -8.78 -1.53 2.02
N LEU A 64 -7.62 -1.67 2.65
CA LEU A 64 -6.53 -2.51 2.15
C LEU A 64 -6.93 -4.00 2.06
N GLU A 65 -7.64 -4.49 3.07
CA GLU A 65 -8.17 -5.88 3.06
C GLU A 65 -9.07 -6.14 1.85
N ARG A 66 -9.92 -5.19 1.45
CA ARG A 66 -10.76 -5.33 0.25
C ARG A 66 -9.92 -5.47 -1.02
N ILE A 67 -8.88 -4.66 -1.18
CA ILE A 67 -7.97 -4.73 -2.33
C ILE A 67 -7.24 -6.09 -2.35
N ILE A 68 -6.67 -6.49 -1.23
CA ILE A 68 -5.93 -7.76 -1.13
C ILE A 68 -6.85 -8.96 -1.39
N ASN A 69 -8.04 -8.96 -0.80
CA ASN A 69 -9.03 -10.02 -1.02
C ASN A 69 -9.47 -10.14 -2.48
N LYS A 70 -9.64 -8.99 -3.16
CA LYS A 70 -9.90 -8.96 -4.61
C LYS A 70 -8.78 -9.65 -5.39
N GLY A 71 -7.52 -9.32 -5.10
CA GLY A 71 -6.37 -9.90 -5.77
C GLY A 71 -6.20 -11.41 -5.49
N VAL A 72 -6.45 -11.86 -4.26
CA VAL A 72 -6.41 -13.28 -3.89
C VAL A 72 -7.54 -14.05 -4.60
N LYS A 73 -8.77 -13.54 -4.57
CA LYS A 73 -9.93 -14.19 -5.21
C LYS A 73 -9.83 -14.27 -6.73
N SER A 74 -9.25 -13.26 -7.37
CA SER A 74 -9.04 -13.25 -8.82
C SER A 74 -7.86 -14.11 -9.28
N GLY A 75 -7.01 -14.57 -8.36
CA GLY A 75 -5.77 -15.29 -8.68
C GLY A 75 -4.62 -14.38 -9.11
N GLU A 76 -4.81 -13.07 -9.13
CA GLU A 76 -3.76 -12.07 -9.41
C GLU A 76 -2.68 -12.09 -8.34
N PHE A 77 -3.09 -12.18 -7.08
CA PHE A 77 -2.19 -12.36 -5.93
C PHE A 77 -2.10 -13.82 -5.53
N LYS A 78 -0.99 -14.17 -4.89
CA LYS A 78 -0.81 -15.48 -4.26
C LYS A 78 -1.93 -15.74 -3.25
N ASN A 79 -2.09 -16.99 -2.85
CA ASN A 79 -2.97 -17.34 -1.73
C ASN A 79 -2.31 -16.89 -0.42
N LEU A 80 -2.71 -15.73 0.07
CA LEU A 80 -2.14 -15.03 1.23
C LEU A 80 -3.22 -14.84 2.29
N ASP A 81 -2.80 -14.73 3.55
CA ASP A 81 -3.67 -14.23 4.61
C ASP A 81 -3.96 -12.75 4.37
N VAL A 82 -5.22 -12.44 4.10
CA VAL A 82 -5.66 -11.10 3.70
C VAL A 82 -5.38 -10.07 4.80
N ARG A 83 -5.73 -10.42 6.04
CA ARG A 83 -5.57 -9.52 7.19
C ARG A 83 -4.10 -9.20 7.49
N VAL A 84 -3.28 -10.24 7.57
CA VAL A 84 -1.85 -10.10 7.85
C VAL A 84 -1.15 -9.34 6.71
N THR A 85 -1.53 -9.61 5.47
CA THR A 85 -0.97 -8.92 4.30
C THR A 85 -1.35 -7.43 4.31
N ALA A 86 -2.62 -7.11 4.55
CA ALA A 86 -3.08 -5.72 4.64
C ALA A 86 -2.38 -4.97 5.77
N LEU A 87 -2.22 -5.60 6.94
CA LEU A 87 -1.49 -5.02 8.07
C LEU A 87 -0.01 -4.77 7.71
N SER A 88 0.63 -5.71 7.02
CA SER A 88 2.03 -5.55 6.58
C SER A 88 2.20 -4.37 5.62
N ILE A 89 1.25 -4.16 4.70
CA ILE A 89 1.25 -3.00 3.80
C ILE A 89 1.07 -1.71 4.60
N MET A 90 0.14 -1.69 5.55
CA MET A 90 -0.11 -0.54 6.42
C MET A 90 1.14 -0.14 7.21
N VAL A 91 1.86 -1.11 7.79
CA VAL A 91 3.13 -0.86 8.49
C VAL A 91 4.20 -0.28 7.55
N ASN A 92 4.25 -0.74 6.29
CA ASN A 92 5.15 -0.13 5.29
C ASN A 92 4.77 1.33 4.97
N ILE A 93 3.48 1.63 4.85
CA ILE A 93 3.01 3.02 4.64
C ILE A 93 3.38 3.90 5.83
N GLU A 94 3.19 3.44 7.06
CA GLU A 94 3.61 4.14 8.27
C GLU A 94 5.13 4.37 8.30
N GLY A 95 5.91 3.35 7.91
CA GLY A 95 7.35 3.45 7.76
C GLY A 95 7.77 4.51 6.74
N ILE A 96 7.07 4.59 5.61
CA ILE A 96 7.28 5.64 4.61
C ILE A 96 7.04 7.02 5.22
N ILE A 97 5.93 7.22 5.91
CA ILE A 97 5.59 8.49 6.57
C ILE A 97 6.66 8.88 7.59
N TRP A 98 7.12 7.92 8.38
CA TRP A 98 8.19 8.12 9.34
C TRP A 98 9.51 8.50 8.68
N PHE A 99 9.88 7.80 7.60
CA PHE A 99 11.14 8.03 6.87
C PHE A 99 11.20 9.40 6.18
N THR A 100 10.05 9.97 5.80
CA THR A 100 10.01 11.31 5.20
C THR A 100 10.45 12.42 6.15
N LEU A 101 10.52 12.15 7.46
CA LEU A 101 11.04 13.09 8.44
C LEU A 101 12.57 13.19 8.45
N PHE A 102 13.25 12.23 7.82
CA PHE A 102 14.69 12.14 7.76
C PHE A 102 15.17 12.36 6.32
N ASP A 103 16.38 12.86 6.18
CA ASP A 103 17.03 12.88 4.87
C ASP A 103 17.30 11.45 4.39
N ALA A 104 16.71 11.08 3.28
CA ALA A 104 16.85 9.74 2.69
C ALA A 104 18.16 9.59 1.87
N HIS A 105 19.24 10.21 2.29
CA HIS A 105 20.56 10.10 1.68
C HIS A 105 20.58 10.42 0.16
N GLY A 106 19.88 11.48 -0.22
CA GLY A 106 19.81 11.95 -1.60
C GLY A 106 18.76 11.27 -2.49
N LEU A 107 17.98 10.33 -1.95
CA LEU A 107 16.82 9.75 -2.66
C LEU A 107 15.60 10.65 -2.49
N SER A 108 14.86 10.87 -3.58
CA SER A 108 13.57 11.55 -3.49
C SER A 108 12.51 10.61 -2.87
N ALA A 109 11.47 11.19 -2.25
CA ALA A 109 10.35 10.41 -1.72
C ALA A 109 9.71 9.54 -2.80
N ARG A 110 9.57 10.07 -4.02
CA ARG A 110 9.07 9.32 -5.18
C ARG A 110 9.90 8.09 -5.48
N GLU A 111 11.22 8.18 -5.47
CA GLU A 111 12.12 7.07 -5.77
C GLU A 111 11.99 5.94 -4.74
N TYR A 112 12.08 6.24 -3.44
CA TYR A 112 12.01 5.16 -2.44
C TYR A 112 10.59 4.62 -2.25
N ILE A 113 9.53 5.42 -2.38
CA ILE A 113 8.15 4.93 -2.31
C ILE A 113 7.86 4.01 -3.49
N ASN A 114 8.26 4.37 -4.72
CA ASN A 114 8.15 3.50 -5.88
C ASN A 114 8.92 2.19 -5.71
N THR A 115 10.11 2.25 -5.14
CA THR A 115 10.92 1.06 -4.85
C THR A 115 10.21 0.14 -3.86
N ILE A 116 9.65 0.69 -2.78
CA ILE A 116 8.87 -0.08 -1.79
C ILE A 116 7.61 -0.66 -2.42
N THR A 117 6.89 0.11 -3.24
CA THR A 117 5.69 -0.35 -3.96
C THR A 117 6.01 -1.57 -4.84
N ASN A 118 7.06 -1.48 -5.64
CA ASN A 118 7.49 -2.58 -6.48
C ASN A 118 7.94 -3.82 -5.67
N PHE A 119 8.61 -3.61 -4.56
CA PHE A 119 8.99 -4.68 -3.63
C PHE A 119 7.76 -5.40 -3.07
N ILE A 120 6.75 -4.65 -2.62
CA ILE A 120 5.50 -5.21 -2.10
C ILE A 120 4.76 -5.98 -3.20
N LEU A 121 4.54 -5.37 -4.36
CA LEU A 121 3.84 -5.99 -5.47
C LEU A 121 4.52 -7.27 -5.95
N SER A 122 5.85 -7.29 -6.05
CA SER A 122 6.60 -8.49 -6.43
C SER A 122 6.43 -9.65 -5.44
N GLY A 123 6.19 -9.33 -4.17
CA GLY A 123 5.87 -10.32 -3.14
C GLY A 123 4.44 -10.86 -3.20
N LEU A 124 3.50 -10.08 -3.74
CA LEU A 124 2.07 -10.41 -3.78
C LEU A 124 1.66 -11.13 -5.08
N ILE A 125 2.21 -10.70 -6.23
CA ILE A 125 1.79 -11.15 -7.55
C ILE A 125 2.04 -12.64 -7.74
N ASN A 126 1.04 -13.34 -8.26
CA ASN A 126 1.11 -14.75 -8.60
C ASN A 126 1.78 -14.95 -9.97
N LYS A 127 3.03 -15.42 -9.97
CA LYS A 127 3.79 -15.65 -11.21
C LYS A 127 3.29 -16.81 -12.05
N SER A 128 2.40 -17.67 -11.55
CA SER A 128 1.85 -18.80 -12.28
C SER A 128 0.75 -18.43 -13.28
N SER A 129 0.17 -17.23 -13.18
CA SER A 129 -0.87 -16.75 -14.10
C SER A 129 -0.35 -16.34 -15.49
N GLY A 130 0.97 -16.30 -15.69
CA GLY A 130 1.62 -15.86 -16.93
C GLY A 130 2.16 -16.99 -17.82
N LYS A 131 1.94 -18.27 -17.48
CA LYS A 131 2.38 -19.44 -18.31
C LYS A 131 1.20 -20.17 -18.94
N GLY A 132 0.46 -19.47 -19.76
CA GLY A 132 -0.60 -20.05 -20.58
C GLY A 132 -0.56 -19.44 -21.98
N SER A 133 0.47 -19.71 -22.74
CA SER A 133 0.50 -19.89 -24.20
C SER A 133 1.90 -19.67 -24.80
N VAL A 134 2.75 -20.66 -24.71
CA VAL A 134 3.75 -20.92 -25.75
C VAL A 134 4.07 -22.41 -25.69
N ASN A 135 3.30 -23.23 -26.40
CA ASN A 135 3.76 -24.48 -26.96
C ASN A 135 2.72 -25.01 -27.94
N GLU A 136 2.81 -24.54 -29.18
CA GLU A 136 2.38 -25.29 -30.37
C GLU A 136 3.02 -24.63 -31.59
N PHE A 137 4.26 -24.91 -31.82
CA PHE A 137 4.84 -24.95 -33.17
C PHE A 137 6.17 -25.72 -33.06
N SER A 138 6.04 -27.03 -33.04
CA SER A 138 7.11 -27.92 -33.50
C SER A 138 6.49 -29.21 -33.99
N ASN A 139 6.31 -29.29 -35.28
CA ASN A 139 6.52 -30.45 -36.14
C ASN A 139 5.82 -30.26 -37.47
N LYS A 140 6.55 -29.85 -38.45
CA LYS A 140 6.63 -30.59 -39.75
C LYS A 140 7.80 -30.07 -40.57
#